data_d62d140915d1827fd826155c134240c2
#
_entry.id   d62d140915d1827fd826155c134240c2
#
_cell.length_a   1.000
_cell.length_b   1.000
_cell.length_c   1.000
_cell.angle_alpha   90.00
_cell.angle_beta   90.00
_cell.angle_gamma   90.00
#
_symmetry.space_group_name_H-M   'P 1'
#
loop_
_entity.id
_entity.type
_entity.pdbx_description
1 polymer ?
#
loop_
_entity_poly.entity_id
_entity_poly.type
_entity_poly.pdbx_seq_one_letter_code
_entity_poly.pdbx_strand_id
1 'polypeptide(L)'
;MEIDIEQELQILKSEYNTLKKELKKQDALNEKFFKSIRKQPALAVSKEIKSRMWLDILTIPAVMIICLNTNFPILFGILVSLWALADLGISLWVSRKLGMDDLLNDDVRTVTEKIAGYRKFYDWALIGSIIPLIVMLTYIFMHLYARAENLAAVQLITVSGIVFIILAIANTLFQYKKHVQRCKELLKQFEE
;
A
#
# COMPACT_ATOMS: atom_id res chain seq x y z
N MET A 1 36.32 -30.66 -53.95
CA MET A 1 36.62 -29.69 -52.89
C MET A 1 35.52 -28.60 -52.74
N GLU A 2 34.85 -28.18 -53.82
CA GLU A 2 33.74 -27.19 -53.71
C GLU A 2 32.45 -27.71 -53.08
N ILE A 3 32.15 -29.01 -53.23
CA ILE A 3 30.93 -29.62 -52.66
C ILE A 3 30.97 -29.68 -51.11
N ASP A 4 32.17 -29.72 -50.53
CA ASP A 4 32.38 -29.80 -49.09
C ASP A 4 32.13 -28.45 -48.39
N ILE A 5 32.48 -27.36 -49.06
CA ILE A 5 32.31 -26.01 -48.54
C ILE A 5 30.84 -25.57 -48.53
N GLU A 6 30.05 -25.97 -49.53
CA GLU A 6 28.61 -25.67 -49.56
C GLU A 6 27.82 -26.46 -48.45
N GLN A 7 28.20 -27.71 -48.18
CA GLN A 7 27.62 -28.50 -47.10
C GLN A 7 27.97 -27.91 -45.73
N GLU A 8 29.23 -27.53 -45.49
CA GLU A 8 29.64 -26.87 -44.27
C GLU A 8 28.88 -25.55 -44.05
N LEU A 9 28.69 -24.74 -45.10
CA LEU A 9 27.98 -23.47 -45.07
C LEU A 9 26.48 -23.65 -44.75
N GLN A 10 25.86 -24.74 -45.26
CA GLN A 10 24.47 -25.07 -44.91
C GLN A 10 24.33 -25.54 -43.46
N ILE A 11 25.27 -26.35 -42.96
CA ILE A 11 25.30 -26.77 -41.55
C ILE A 11 25.45 -25.55 -40.63
N LEU A 12 26.41 -24.70 -40.91
CA LEU A 12 26.65 -23.45 -40.14
C LEU A 12 25.42 -22.53 -40.13
N LYS A 13 24.74 -22.41 -41.26
CA LYS A 13 23.52 -21.62 -41.38
C LYS A 13 22.35 -22.22 -40.61
N SER A 14 22.25 -23.55 -40.55
CA SER A 14 21.24 -24.24 -39.74
C SER A 14 21.49 -24.08 -38.25
N GLU A 15 22.75 -24.21 -37.81
CA GLU A 15 23.16 -24.02 -36.42
C GLU A 15 22.95 -22.56 -35.97
N TYR A 16 23.34 -21.62 -36.81
CA TYR A 16 23.07 -20.20 -36.53
C TYR A 16 21.57 -19.90 -36.35
N ASN A 17 20.71 -20.44 -37.22
CA ASN A 17 19.27 -20.28 -37.12
C ASN A 17 18.69 -20.96 -35.86
N THR A 18 19.25 -22.08 -35.46
CA THR A 18 18.84 -22.76 -34.22
C THR A 18 19.23 -21.97 -32.98
N LEU A 19 20.49 -21.52 -32.90
CA LEU A 19 20.99 -20.67 -31.85
C LEU A 19 20.17 -19.37 -31.76
N LYS A 20 19.86 -18.73 -32.86
CA LYS A 20 19.04 -17.53 -32.92
C LYS A 20 17.61 -17.76 -32.40
N LYS A 21 17.02 -18.92 -32.67
CA LYS A 21 15.70 -19.31 -32.13
C LYS A 21 15.76 -19.57 -30.63
N GLU A 22 16.82 -20.26 -30.16
CA GLU A 22 17.00 -20.50 -28.72
C GLU A 22 17.23 -19.22 -27.95
N LEU A 23 18.03 -18.28 -28.46
CA LEU A 23 18.26 -16.97 -27.87
C LEU A 23 16.94 -16.17 -27.73
N LYS A 24 16.16 -16.12 -28.82
CA LYS A 24 14.82 -15.48 -28.77
C LYS A 24 13.87 -16.14 -27.78
N LYS A 25 13.93 -17.48 -27.64
CA LYS A 25 13.11 -18.20 -26.66
C LYS A 25 13.57 -17.90 -25.23
N GLN A 26 14.86 -17.78 -25.02
CA GLN A 26 15.45 -17.43 -23.74
C GLN A 26 15.13 -15.99 -23.33
N ASP A 27 15.19 -15.04 -24.29
CA ASP A 27 14.79 -13.65 -24.06
C ASP A 27 13.30 -13.55 -23.70
N ALA A 28 12.43 -14.29 -24.40
CA ALA A 28 11.00 -14.31 -24.11
C ALA A 28 10.68 -14.96 -22.74
N LEU A 29 11.46 -15.99 -22.35
CA LEU A 29 11.35 -16.59 -21.01
C LEU A 29 11.83 -15.63 -19.92
N ASN A 30 12.96 -14.96 -20.12
CA ASN A 30 13.46 -13.96 -19.21
C ASN A 30 12.46 -12.80 -19.05
N GLU A 31 11.91 -12.31 -20.15
CA GLU A 31 10.88 -11.25 -20.10
C GLU A 31 9.64 -11.69 -19.33
N LYS A 32 9.14 -12.92 -19.54
CA LYS A 32 8.02 -13.46 -18.75
C LYS A 32 8.38 -13.63 -17.28
N PHE A 33 9.58 -14.07 -16.96
CA PHE A 33 10.08 -14.23 -15.61
C PHE A 33 10.19 -12.88 -14.90
N PHE A 34 10.79 -11.88 -15.54
CA PHE A 34 10.86 -10.53 -15.01
C PHE A 34 9.46 -9.90 -14.82
N LYS A 35 8.54 -10.08 -15.78
CA LYS A 35 7.15 -9.64 -15.62
C LYS A 35 6.45 -10.33 -14.45
N SER A 36 6.69 -11.61 -14.21
CA SER A 36 6.09 -12.33 -13.08
C SER A 36 6.63 -11.88 -11.73
N ILE A 37 7.93 -11.62 -11.62
CA ILE A 37 8.57 -11.10 -10.41
C ILE A 37 8.06 -9.69 -10.08
N ARG A 38 7.94 -8.82 -11.09
CA ARG A 38 7.42 -7.45 -10.94
C ARG A 38 5.93 -7.42 -10.55
N LYS A 39 5.17 -8.41 -11.01
CA LYS A 39 3.72 -8.46 -10.81
C LYS A 39 3.32 -8.63 -9.34
N GLN A 40 4.00 -9.45 -8.58
CA GLN A 40 3.63 -9.77 -7.20
C GLN A 40 3.69 -8.55 -6.25
N PRO A 41 4.78 -7.76 -6.22
CA PRO A 41 4.86 -6.60 -5.34
C PRO A 41 3.93 -5.45 -5.77
N ALA A 42 3.76 -5.21 -7.08
CA ALA A 42 2.82 -4.21 -7.59
C ALA A 42 1.38 -4.55 -7.20
N LEU A 43 0.99 -5.83 -7.32
CA LEU A 43 -0.31 -6.32 -6.86
C LEU A 43 -0.48 -6.21 -5.34
N ALA A 44 0.60 -6.41 -4.55
CA ALA A 44 0.54 -6.25 -3.10
C ALA A 44 0.26 -4.80 -2.70
N VAL A 45 0.90 -3.81 -3.35
CA VAL A 45 0.66 -2.38 -3.12
C VAL A 45 -0.76 -1.99 -3.55
N SER A 46 -1.20 -2.43 -4.72
CA SER A 46 -2.58 -2.20 -5.19
C SER A 46 -3.62 -2.78 -4.23
N LYS A 47 -3.40 -4.01 -3.75
CA LYS A 47 -4.28 -4.65 -2.76
C LYS A 47 -4.31 -3.90 -1.42
N GLU A 48 -3.18 -3.36 -0.98
CA GLU A 48 -3.09 -2.56 0.25
C GLU A 48 -3.92 -1.28 0.14
N ILE A 49 -3.81 -0.54 -0.97
CA ILE A 49 -4.60 0.66 -1.23
C ILE A 49 -6.10 0.32 -1.30
N LYS A 50 -6.48 -0.71 -2.05
CA LYS A 50 -7.88 -1.15 -2.14
C LYS A 50 -8.45 -1.57 -0.79
N SER A 51 -7.67 -2.30 0.01
CA SER A 51 -8.08 -2.70 1.37
C SER A 51 -8.31 -1.50 2.29
N ARG A 52 -7.44 -0.49 2.21
CA ARG A 52 -7.58 0.76 2.98
C ARG A 52 -8.85 1.51 2.57
N MET A 53 -9.09 1.68 1.28
CA MET A 53 -10.32 2.30 0.78
C MET A 53 -11.60 1.60 1.26
N TRP A 54 -11.61 0.26 1.29
CA TRP A 54 -12.74 -0.50 1.84
C TRP A 54 -12.93 -0.26 3.34
N LEU A 55 -11.85 -0.17 4.10
CA LEU A 55 -11.92 0.16 5.53
C LEU A 55 -12.51 1.54 5.75
N ASP A 56 -12.10 2.55 4.98
CA ASP A 56 -12.66 3.91 5.08
C ASP A 56 -14.16 3.93 4.77
N ILE A 57 -14.59 3.24 3.72
CA ILE A 57 -16.01 3.13 3.34
C ILE A 57 -16.83 2.48 4.46
N LEU A 58 -16.29 1.42 5.11
CA LEU A 58 -16.97 0.73 6.19
C LEU A 58 -16.96 1.53 7.50
N THR A 59 -15.93 2.34 7.73
CA THR A 59 -15.79 3.15 8.95
C THR A 59 -16.91 4.19 9.06
N ILE A 60 -17.32 4.81 7.97
CA ILE A 60 -18.36 5.85 7.96
C ILE A 60 -19.68 5.36 8.57
N PRO A 61 -20.35 4.32 8.03
CA PRO A 61 -21.59 3.83 8.61
C PRO A 61 -21.39 3.21 9.99
N ALA A 62 -20.28 2.53 10.23
CA ALA A 62 -20.00 1.90 11.52
C ALA A 62 -19.93 2.93 12.65
N VAL A 63 -19.20 4.04 12.44
CA VAL A 63 -19.08 5.10 13.46
C VAL A 63 -20.42 5.80 13.68
N MET A 64 -21.19 6.05 12.62
CA MET A 64 -22.51 6.65 12.76
C MET A 64 -23.47 5.76 13.56
N ILE A 65 -23.48 4.45 13.30
CA ILE A 65 -24.29 3.47 14.07
C ILE A 65 -23.85 3.45 15.55
N ILE A 66 -22.54 3.47 15.81
CA ILE A 66 -22.03 3.50 17.19
C ILE A 66 -22.49 4.79 17.90
N CYS A 67 -22.35 5.95 17.26
CA CYS A 67 -22.79 7.23 17.87
C CYS A 67 -24.29 7.23 18.19
N LEU A 68 -25.12 6.70 17.31
CA LEU A 68 -26.58 6.63 17.53
C LEU A 68 -26.95 5.66 18.65
N ASN A 69 -26.27 4.50 18.76
CA ASN A 69 -26.62 3.49 19.76
C ASN A 69 -26.03 3.76 21.16
N THR A 70 -24.90 4.48 21.25
CA THR A 70 -24.19 4.70 22.52
C THR A 70 -24.42 6.08 23.12
N ASN A 71 -25.34 6.87 22.57
CA ASN A 71 -25.53 8.29 22.93
C ASN A 71 -24.22 9.11 22.89
N PHE A 72 -23.29 8.71 22.00
CA PHE A 72 -22.08 9.48 21.77
C PHE A 72 -22.41 10.72 20.93
N PRO A 73 -21.71 11.85 21.10
CA PRO A 73 -22.04 13.06 20.36
C PRO A 73 -21.99 12.85 18.85
N ILE A 74 -23.07 13.16 18.16
CA ILE A 74 -23.17 13.04 16.70
C ILE A 74 -22.06 13.85 15.99
N LEU A 75 -21.65 14.96 16.58
CA LEU A 75 -20.53 15.77 16.08
C LEU A 75 -19.25 14.95 15.89
N PHE A 76 -18.96 14.04 16.82
CA PHE A 76 -17.81 13.12 16.69
C PHE A 76 -17.95 12.21 15.48
N GLY A 77 -19.15 11.61 15.28
CA GLY A 77 -19.42 10.78 14.11
C GLY A 77 -19.22 11.54 12.79
N ILE A 78 -19.66 12.80 12.73
CA ILE A 78 -19.46 13.68 11.58
C ILE A 78 -17.97 13.95 11.34
N LEU A 79 -17.20 14.28 12.37
CA LEU A 79 -15.76 14.57 12.24
C LEU A 79 -14.99 13.35 11.74
N VAL A 80 -15.26 12.16 12.30
CA VAL A 80 -14.62 10.91 11.87
C VAL A 80 -15.01 10.57 10.42
N SER A 81 -16.28 10.76 10.05
CA SER A 81 -16.76 10.52 8.68
C SER A 81 -16.12 11.47 7.67
N LEU A 82 -15.97 12.75 8.02
CA LEU A 82 -15.28 13.72 7.17
C LEU A 82 -13.80 13.35 6.98
N TRP A 83 -13.15 12.89 8.05
CA TRP A 83 -11.76 12.44 7.95
C TRP A 83 -11.63 11.18 7.07
N ALA A 84 -12.50 10.19 7.25
CA ALA A 84 -12.53 8.99 6.42
C ALA A 84 -12.79 9.33 4.94
N LEU A 85 -13.67 10.28 4.64
CA LEU A 85 -13.92 10.78 3.28
C LEU A 85 -12.69 11.48 2.70
N ALA A 86 -11.95 12.26 3.49
CA ALA A 86 -10.72 12.91 3.06
C ALA A 86 -9.63 11.87 2.75
N ASP A 87 -9.44 10.85 3.63
CA ASP A 87 -8.47 9.77 3.41
C ASP A 87 -8.81 8.93 2.16
N LEU A 88 -10.11 8.63 1.96
CA LEU A 88 -10.62 7.97 0.76
C LEU A 88 -10.35 8.81 -0.51
N GLY A 89 -10.62 10.11 -0.47
CA GLY A 89 -10.34 11.02 -1.59
C GLY A 89 -8.87 11.06 -1.96
N ILE A 90 -8.00 11.11 -0.95
CA ILE A 90 -6.55 11.08 -1.09
C ILE A 90 -6.10 9.72 -1.67
N SER A 91 -6.62 8.62 -1.15
CA SER A 91 -6.31 7.26 -1.62
C SER A 91 -6.72 7.05 -3.08
N LEU A 92 -7.88 7.55 -3.48
CA LEU A 92 -8.36 7.56 -4.87
C LEU A 92 -7.46 8.39 -5.79
N TRP A 93 -7.09 9.60 -5.35
CA TRP A 93 -6.19 10.48 -6.12
C TRP A 93 -4.82 9.84 -6.33
N VAL A 94 -4.24 9.24 -5.29
CA VAL A 94 -2.97 8.52 -5.36
C VAL A 94 -3.08 7.31 -6.28
N SER A 95 -4.12 6.51 -6.15
CA SER A 95 -4.36 5.34 -7.01
C SER A 95 -4.44 5.73 -8.49
N ARG A 96 -5.12 6.84 -8.82
CA ARG A 96 -5.20 7.37 -10.19
C ARG A 96 -3.86 7.91 -10.68
N LYS A 97 -3.16 8.70 -9.86
CA LYS A 97 -1.87 9.31 -10.22
C LYS A 97 -0.77 8.27 -10.44
N LEU A 98 -0.79 7.20 -9.67
CA LEU A 98 0.17 6.11 -9.79
C LEU A 98 -0.11 5.19 -10.97
N GLY A 99 -1.34 5.23 -11.53
CA GLY A 99 -1.72 4.32 -12.61
C GLY A 99 -1.41 2.86 -12.23
N MET A 100 -1.88 2.44 -11.06
CA MET A 100 -1.52 1.13 -10.49
C MET A 100 -1.84 -0.05 -11.40
N ASP A 101 -2.83 0.10 -12.28
CA ASP A 101 -3.20 -0.92 -13.25
C ASP A 101 -2.20 -0.96 -14.43
N ASP A 102 -1.47 0.15 -14.69
CA ASP A 102 -0.49 0.28 -15.78
C ASP A 102 0.95 -0.01 -15.32
N LEU A 103 1.23 -0.12 -14.01
CA LEU A 103 2.57 -0.41 -13.48
C LEU A 103 3.25 -1.65 -14.10
N LEU A 104 2.46 -2.56 -14.66
CA LEU A 104 2.97 -3.76 -15.31
C LEU A 104 3.47 -3.52 -16.73
N ASN A 105 3.00 -2.45 -17.37
CA ASN A 105 3.32 -2.09 -18.76
C ASN A 105 4.32 -0.92 -18.84
N ASP A 106 4.52 -0.21 -17.72
CA ASP A 106 5.41 0.93 -17.66
C ASP A 106 6.89 0.52 -17.70
N ASP A 107 7.72 1.41 -18.22
CA ASP A 107 9.17 1.27 -18.19
C ASP A 107 9.71 1.31 -16.75
N VAL A 108 10.83 0.62 -16.50
CA VAL A 108 11.49 0.47 -15.19
C VAL A 108 11.67 1.83 -14.50
N ARG A 109 12.14 2.83 -15.23
CA ARG A 109 12.36 4.17 -14.71
C ARG A 109 11.07 4.82 -14.21
N THR A 110 10.02 4.74 -15.00
CA THR A 110 8.69 5.28 -14.65
C THR A 110 8.10 4.59 -13.42
N VAL A 111 8.23 3.27 -13.32
CA VAL A 111 7.78 2.50 -12.16
C VAL A 111 8.55 2.91 -10.90
N THR A 112 9.87 3.05 -10.99
CA THR A 112 10.72 3.48 -9.87
C THR A 112 10.34 4.87 -9.37
N GLU A 113 10.14 5.83 -10.27
CA GLU A 113 9.71 7.19 -9.94
C GLU A 113 8.32 7.20 -9.28
N LYS A 114 7.36 6.40 -9.78
CA LYS A 114 6.03 6.24 -9.20
C LYS A 114 6.08 5.65 -7.78
N ILE A 115 6.88 4.60 -7.57
CA ILE A 115 7.03 3.96 -6.25
C ILE A 115 7.70 4.90 -5.25
N ALA A 116 8.75 5.62 -5.67
CA ALA A 116 9.40 6.62 -4.82
C ALA A 116 8.44 7.76 -4.44
N GLY A 117 7.63 8.23 -5.39
CA GLY A 117 6.56 9.21 -5.16
C GLY A 117 5.51 8.71 -4.17
N TYR A 118 5.07 7.44 -4.30
CA TYR A 118 4.13 6.82 -3.40
C TYR A 118 4.67 6.73 -1.97
N ARG A 119 5.92 6.31 -1.80
CA ARG A 119 6.57 6.23 -0.50
C ARG A 119 6.61 7.60 0.18
N LYS A 120 7.07 8.63 -0.53
CA LYS A 120 7.13 10.00 -0.01
C LYS A 120 5.74 10.51 0.39
N PHE A 121 4.74 10.21 -0.43
CA PHE A 121 3.36 10.58 -0.13
C PHE A 121 2.83 9.86 1.13
N TYR A 122 3.12 8.56 1.27
CA TYR A 122 2.73 7.77 2.43
C TYR A 122 3.33 8.33 3.74
N ASP A 123 4.60 8.73 3.71
CA ASP A 123 5.27 9.36 4.84
C ASP A 123 4.56 10.67 5.24
N TRP A 124 4.20 11.52 4.27
CA TRP A 124 3.46 12.75 4.52
C TRP A 124 2.03 12.50 5.02
N ALA A 125 1.34 11.52 4.46
CA ALA A 125 -0.01 11.15 4.89
C ALA A 125 -0.01 10.64 6.34
N LEU A 126 1.00 9.87 6.74
CA LEU A 126 1.17 9.37 8.09
C LEU A 126 1.40 10.53 9.09
N ILE A 127 2.29 11.46 8.76
CA ILE A 127 2.53 12.65 9.59
C ILE A 127 1.26 13.49 9.68
N GLY A 128 0.57 13.72 8.57
CA GLY A 128 -0.67 14.51 8.51
C GLY A 128 -1.83 13.88 9.28
N SER A 129 -1.86 12.56 9.44
CA SER A 129 -2.90 11.87 10.20
C SER A 129 -2.74 11.96 11.72
N ILE A 130 -1.56 12.35 12.22
CA ILE A 130 -1.29 12.45 13.68
C ILE A 130 -2.17 13.52 14.32
N ILE A 131 -2.32 14.68 13.69
CA ILE A 131 -3.09 15.80 14.26
C ILE A 131 -4.57 15.45 14.43
N PRO A 132 -5.29 14.99 13.38
CA PRO A 132 -6.67 14.52 13.52
C PRO A 132 -6.83 13.42 14.57
N LEU A 133 -5.88 12.48 14.62
CA LEU A 133 -5.90 11.38 15.60
C LEU A 133 -5.83 11.92 17.04
N ILE A 134 -4.93 12.85 17.33
CA ILE A 134 -4.81 13.45 18.67
C ILE A 134 -6.10 14.19 19.03
N VAL A 135 -6.66 14.98 18.11
CA VAL A 135 -7.93 15.70 18.34
C VAL A 135 -9.06 14.73 18.65
N MET A 136 -9.21 13.66 17.88
CA MET A 136 -10.24 12.65 18.08
C MET A 136 -10.08 11.91 19.41
N LEU A 137 -8.85 11.49 19.75
CA LEU A 137 -8.57 10.83 21.03
C LEU A 137 -8.87 11.76 22.21
N THR A 138 -8.44 13.02 22.15
CA THR A 138 -8.72 14.00 23.19
C THR A 138 -10.23 14.16 23.39
N TYR A 139 -10.98 14.26 22.31
CA TYR A 139 -12.44 14.39 22.35
C TYR A 139 -13.11 13.16 22.98
N ILE A 140 -12.69 11.95 22.61
CA ILE A 140 -13.18 10.70 23.19
C ILE A 140 -12.93 10.70 24.70
N PHE A 141 -11.70 10.98 25.13
CA PHE A 141 -11.35 10.94 26.54
C PHE A 141 -12.11 12.00 27.33
N MET A 142 -12.22 13.24 26.85
CA MET A 142 -13.02 14.27 27.51
C MET A 142 -14.47 13.81 27.72
N HIS A 143 -15.06 13.17 26.69
CA HIS A 143 -16.44 12.70 26.78
C HIS A 143 -16.60 11.53 27.75
N LEU A 144 -15.66 10.58 27.76
CA LEU A 144 -15.67 9.44 28.68
C LEU A 144 -15.45 9.90 30.14
N TYR A 145 -14.53 10.82 30.37
CA TYR A 145 -14.29 11.38 31.71
C TYR A 145 -15.49 12.15 32.23
N ALA A 146 -16.18 12.92 31.38
CA ALA A 146 -17.38 13.65 31.77
C ALA A 146 -18.54 12.73 32.21
N ARG A 147 -18.51 11.45 31.80
CA ARG A 147 -19.52 10.43 32.18
C ARG A 147 -19.06 9.50 33.29
N ALA A 148 -17.84 9.61 33.76
CA ALA A 148 -17.32 8.76 34.83
C ALA A 148 -17.98 9.14 36.17
N GLU A 149 -18.75 8.20 36.75
CA GLU A 149 -19.50 8.41 37.97
C GLU A 149 -18.66 8.24 39.24
N ASN A 150 -17.54 7.52 39.15
CA ASN A 150 -16.68 7.21 40.28
C ASN A 150 -15.21 7.10 39.91
N LEU A 151 -14.35 7.10 40.95
CA LEU A 151 -12.90 7.03 40.79
C LEU A 151 -12.43 5.75 40.07
N ALA A 152 -13.12 4.61 40.30
CA ALA A 152 -12.79 3.34 39.64
C ALA A 152 -13.05 3.41 38.13
N ALA A 153 -14.13 4.07 37.69
CA ALA A 153 -14.42 4.31 36.29
C ALA A 153 -13.33 5.20 35.63
N VAL A 154 -12.89 6.25 36.31
CA VAL A 154 -11.80 7.11 35.84
C VAL A 154 -10.51 6.32 35.67
N GLN A 155 -10.14 5.49 36.64
CA GLN A 155 -8.95 4.63 36.55
C GLN A 155 -9.05 3.64 35.41
N LEU A 156 -10.21 2.99 35.21
CA LEU A 156 -10.42 2.06 34.10
C LEU A 156 -10.27 2.74 32.73
N ILE A 157 -10.88 3.91 32.54
CA ILE A 157 -10.78 4.70 31.33
C ILE A 157 -9.32 5.07 31.06
N THR A 158 -8.58 5.51 32.08
CA THR A 158 -7.18 5.89 31.96
C THR A 158 -6.32 4.72 31.54
N VAL A 159 -6.42 3.59 32.25
CA VAL A 159 -5.60 2.39 31.96
C VAL A 159 -5.92 1.83 30.57
N SER A 160 -7.20 1.66 30.24
CA SER A 160 -7.62 1.16 28.93
C SER A 160 -7.18 2.08 27.79
N GLY A 161 -7.24 3.41 28.01
CA GLY A 161 -6.78 4.39 27.06
C GLY A 161 -5.27 4.34 26.81
N ILE A 162 -4.46 4.22 27.87
CA ILE A 162 -3.01 4.07 27.73
C ILE A 162 -2.68 2.79 26.95
N VAL A 163 -3.30 1.66 27.30
CA VAL A 163 -3.10 0.39 26.58
C VAL A 163 -3.48 0.53 25.12
N PHE A 164 -4.61 1.15 24.82
CA PHE A 164 -5.06 1.36 23.44
C PHE A 164 -4.07 2.23 22.62
N ILE A 165 -3.56 3.32 23.22
CA ILE A 165 -2.58 4.19 22.58
C ILE A 165 -1.28 3.41 22.28
N ILE A 166 -0.78 2.63 23.25
CA ILE A 166 0.43 1.81 23.06
C ILE A 166 0.23 0.82 21.91
N LEU A 167 -0.91 0.11 21.88
CA LEU A 167 -1.23 -0.85 20.82
C LEU A 167 -1.37 -0.16 19.46
N ALA A 168 -2.00 1.01 19.40
CA ALA A 168 -2.14 1.80 18.18
C ALA A 168 -0.77 2.23 17.63
N ILE A 169 0.12 2.74 18.48
CA ILE A 169 1.47 3.13 18.10
C ILE A 169 2.25 1.91 17.60
N ALA A 170 2.22 0.81 18.34
CA ALA A 170 2.92 -0.42 17.95
C ALA A 170 2.44 -0.95 16.59
N ASN A 171 1.12 -0.97 16.37
CA ASN A 171 0.54 -1.38 15.09
C ASN A 171 0.95 -0.43 13.94
N THR A 172 0.91 0.88 14.17
CA THR A 172 1.33 1.88 13.17
C THR A 172 2.79 1.71 12.78
N LEU A 173 3.68 1.52 13.76
CA LEU A 173 5.10 1.28 13.52
C LEU A 173 5.34 -0.03 12.76
N PHE A 174 4.60 -1.08 13.10
CA PHE A 174 4.67 -2.37 12.40
C PHE A 174 4.24 -2.25 10.93
N GLN A 175 3.10 -1.61 10.68
CA GLN A 175 2.60 -1.37 9.34
C GLN A 175 3.56 -0.48 8.53
N TYR A 176 4.11 0.56 9.14
CA TYR A 176 5.10 1.43 8.51
C TYR A 176 6.37 0.67 8.11
N LYS A 177 6.96 -0.12 9.02
CA LYS A 177 8.12 -0.96 8.71
C LYS A 177 7.85 -1.91 7.55
N LYS A 178 6.69 -2.58 7.57
CA LYS A 178 6.27 -3.50 6.50
C LYS A 178 6.13 -2.78 5.17
N HIS A 179 5.55 -1.57 5.17
CA HIS A 179 5.41 -0.75 3.98
C HIS A 179 6.76 -0.32 3.41
N VAL A 180 7.67 0.18 4.26
CA VAL A 180 9.03 0.59 3.86
C VAL A 180 9.83 -0.59 3.31
N GLN A 181 9.73 -1.77 3.92
CA GLN A 181 10.40 -2.98 3.42
C GLN A 181 9.90 -3.35 2.02
N ARG A 182 8.58 -3.38 1.80
CA ARG A 182 7.99 -3.67 0.49
C ARG A 182 8.44 -2.68 -0.59
N CYS A 183 8.47 -1.38 -0.26
CA CYS A 183 8.96 -0.37 -1.20
C CYS A 183 10.45 -0.56 -1.52
N LYS A 184 11.28 -0.94 -0.53
CA LYS A 184 12.71 -1.22 -0.73
C LYS A 184 12.92 -2.48 -1.59
N GLU A 185 12.19 -3.55 -1.32
CA GLU A 185 12.26 -4.79 -2.10
C GLU A 185 11.88 -4.56 -3.56
N LEU A 186 10.84 -3.75 -3.79
CA LEU A 186 10.45 -3.32 -5.13
C LEU A 186 11.58 -2.56 -5.83
N LEU A 187 12.14 -1.54 -5.19
CA LEU A 187 13.21 -0.74 -5.78
C LEU A 187 14.44 -1.60 -6.09
N LYS A 188 14.84 -2.49 -5.20
CA LYS A 188 15.98 -3.40 -5.41
C LYS A 188 15.78 -4.33 -6.60
N GLN A 189 14.57 -4.83 -6.83
CA GLN A 189 14.24 -5.69 -7.99
C GLN A 189 14.31 -4.96 -9.34
N PHE A 190 14.32 -3.62 -9.32
CA PHE A 190 14.44 -2.80 -10.53
C PHE A 190 15.87 -2.32 -10.78
N GLU A 191 16.77 -2.41 -9.78
CA GLU A 191 18.19 -2.05 -9.90
C GLU A 191 19.05 -3.24 -10.38
N GLU A 192 18.60 -4.48 -10.20
CA GLU A 192 19.20 -5.71 -10.75
C GLU A 192 18.66 -6.05 -12.14
#